data_4e38a68288d59a09326234636fb18ea4
#
_entry.id   4e38a68288d59a09326234636fb18ea4
#
_cell.length_a   1.000
_cell.length_b   1.000
_cell.length_c   1.000
_cell.angle_alpha   90.00
_cell.angle_beta   90.00
_cell.angle_gamma   90.00
#
_symmetry.space_group_name_H-M   'P 1'
#
loop_
_entity.id
_entity.type
_entity.pdbx_description
1 polymer ?
#
loop_
_entity_poly.entity_id
_entity_poly.type
_entity_poly.pdbx_seq_one_letter_code
_entity_poly.pdbx_strand_id
1 'polypeptide(L)'
;NGEVEHDPIEIWKITYQCCLNVIKKANISAKEILAIGITNQRETTLLWNRQSGQPVYPAIVWQDRRTAAWCQQISEQLLQEGRSDIIRDKTGLLLDPYFSASKIRWILDNVPGAQAAAEAGELAFGTVDTFLLWRLTGGKSHCTDATNASRTLLFNIHSQCWDEELMQLFRIPSSLLPTVL
;
A
#
# COMPACT_ATOMS: atom_id res chain seq x y z
N ASN A 1 8.26 4.02 21.03
CA ASN A 1 8.38 4.84 19.81
C ASN A 1 7.13 4.83 18.93
N GLY A 2 6.14 3.95 19.15
CA GLY A 2 4.90 3.89 18.35
C GLY A 2 5.05 3.19 17.00
N GLU A 3 6.12 2.44 16.79
CA GLU A 3 6.34 1.63 15.60
C GLU A 3 5.61 0.31 15.71
N VAL A 4 4.91 -0.09 14.62
CA VAL A 4 4.17 -1.34 14.52
C VAL A 4 4.40 -1.95 13.15
N GLU A 5 4.94 -3.17 13.12
CA GLU A 5 5.33 -3.87 11.90
C GLU A 5 4.82 -5.30 11.88
N HIS A 6 4.56 -5.80 10.67
CA HIS A 6 4.31 -7.22 10.41
C HIS A 6 5.29 -7.75 9.35
N ASP A 7 5.59 -9.05 9.41
CA ASP A 7 6.33 -9.72 8.33
C ASP A 7 5.38 -10.07 7.17
N PRO A 8 5.56 -9.44 5.97
CA PRO A 8 4.71 -9.73 4.82
C PRO A 8 4.80 -11.19 4.34
N ILE A 9 5.96 -11.82 4.52
CA ILE A 9 6.16 -13.22 4.12
C ILE A 9 5.40 -14.15 5.06
N GLU A 10 5.33 -13.84 6.34
CA GLU A 10 4.51 -14.60 7.29
C GLU A 10 3.01 -14.44 6.98
N ILE A 11 2.54 -13.20 6.69
CA ILE A 11 1.16 -12.96 6.24
C ILE A 11 0.82 -13.85 5.04
N TRP A 12 1.69 -13.87 4.02
CA TRP A 12 1.51 -14.71 2.84
C TRP A 12 1.47 -16.21 3.18
N LYS A 13 2.45 -16.71 3.94
CA LYS A 13 2.55 -18.12 4.30
C LYS A 13 1.32 -18.60 5.06
N ILE A 14 0.88 -17.84 6.06
CA ILE A 14 -0.29 -18.18 6.87
C ILE A 14 -1.56 -18.18 5.99
N THR A 15 -1.75 -17.14 5.17
CA THR A 15 -2.90 -17.04 4.26
C THR A 15 -2.95 -18.23 3.30
N TYR A 16 -1.84 -18.53 2.64
CA TYR A 16 -1.75 -19.67 1.72
C TYR A 16 -2.03 -21.01 2.41
N GLN A 17 -1.45 -21.22 3.60
CA GLN A 17 -1.70 -22.44 4.38
C GLN A 17 -3.17 -22.57 4.81
N CYS A 18 -3.81 -21.45 5.18
CA CYS A 18 -5.24 -21.45 5.49
C CYS A 18 -6.08 -21.86 4.26
N CYS A 19 -5.77 -21.34 3.07
CA CYS A 19 -6.44 -21.74 1.83
C CYS A 19 -6.30 -23.24 1.58
N LEU A 20 -5.09 -23.79 1.69
CA LEU A 20 -4.87 -25.23 1.51
C LEU A 20 -5.64 -26.07 2.53
N ASN A 21 -5.64 -25.65 3.79
CA ASN A 21 -6.34 -26.35 4.87
C ASN A 21 -7.86 -26.36 4.67
N VAL A 22 -8.43 -25.24 4.21
CA VAL A 22 -9.88 -25.15 3.94
C VAL A 22 -10.28 -26.05 2.78
N ILE A 23 -9.52 -26.03 1.68
CA ILE A 23 -9.74 -26.92 0.52
C ILE A 23 -9.71 -28.40 0.95
N LYS A 24 -8.67 -28.78 1.71
CA LYS A 24 -8.53 -30.13 2.24
C LYS A 24 -9.68 -30.49 3.18
N LYS A 25 -10.06 -29.61 4.10
CA LYS A 25 -11.15 -29.83 5.05
C LYS A 25 -12.51 -29.99 4.37
N ALA A 26 -12.73 -29.21 3.30
CA ALA A 26 -13.94 -29.32 2.49
C ALA A 26 -13.97 -30.53 1.57
N ASN A 27 -12.85 -31.25 1.44
CA ASN A 27 -12.68 -32.42 0.55
C ASN A 27 -13.05 -32.12 -0.91
N ILE A 28 -12.62 -30.93 -1.40
CA ILE A 28 -12.83 -30.48 -2.79
C ILE A 28 -11.50 -30.27 -3.51
N SER A 29 -11.54 -30.21 -4.83
CA SER A 29 -10.40 -29.83 -5.66
C SER A 29 -10.29 -28.31 -5.76
N ALA A 30 -9.08 -27.76 -5.82
CA ALA A 30 -8.88 -26.36 -6.12
C ALA A 30 -9.51 -25.91 -7.45
N LYS A 31 -9.71 -26.83 -8.39
CA LYS A 31 -10.38 -26.58 -9.69
C LYS A 31 -11.88 -26.31 -9.55
N GLU A 32 -12.47 -26.67 -8.42
CA GLU A 32 -13.90 -26.42 -8.15
C GLU A 32 -14.15 -25.06 -7.52
N ILE A 33 -13.08 -24.31 -7.19
CA ILE A 33 -13.17 -22.94 -6.66
C ILE A 33 -13.36 -21.97 -7.83
N LEU A 34 -14.49 -21.28 -7.85
CA LEU A 34 -14.84 -20.34 -8.91
C LEU A 34 -14.22 -18.96 -8.71
N ALA A 35 -14.04 -18.52 -7.45
CA ALA A 35 -13.51 -17.18 -7.12
C ALA A 35 -12.95 -17.15 -5.70
N ILE A 36 -12.09 -16.15 -5.44
CA ILE A 36 -11.56 -15.83 -4.12
C ILE A 36 -11.90 -14.37 -3.82
N GLY A 37 -12.58 -14.13 -2.69
CA GLY A 37 -12.75 -12.79 -2.15
C GLY A 37 -11.63 -12.49 -1.13
N ILE A 38 -11.02 -11.30 -1.25
CA ILE A 38 -9.95 -10.86 -0.35
C ILE A 38 -10.48 -9.69 0.46
N THR A 39 -10.48 -9.81 1.79
CA THR A 39 -10.65 -8.67 2.70
C THR A 39 -9.29 -8.14 3.12
N ASN A 40 -9.21 -6.83 3.41
CA ASN A 40 -7.95 -6.15 3.60
C ASN A 40 -7.66 -5.83 5.07
N GLN A 41 -6.38 -5.59 5.37
CA GLN A 41 -5.93 -4.72 6.45
C GLN A 41 -5.52 -3.40 5.81
N ARG A 42 -6.50 -2.51 5.60
CA ARG A 42 -6.30 -1.25 4.89
C ARG A 42 -5.19 -0.42 5.53
N GLU A 43 -4.62 0.50 4.77
CA GLU A 43 -3.56 1.44 5.14
C GLU A 43 -2.22 0.80 5.56
N THR A 44 -2.20 -0.49 5.88
CA THR A 44 -0.95 -1.23 6.11
C THR A 44 -0.14 -1.29 4.82
N THR A 45 1.07 -0.76 4.87
CA THR A 45 1.87 -0.41 3.71
C THR A 45 2.99 -1.41 3.47
N LEU A 46 3.04 -1.96 2.26
CA LEU A 46 4.06 -2.89 1.82
C LEU A 46 4.72 -2.39 0.52
N LEU A 47 6.05 -2.49 0.46
CA LEU A 47 6.81 -2.36 -0.79
C LEU A 47 7.60 -3.63 -1.02
N TRP A 48 7.59 -4.13 -2.26
CA TRP A 48 8.32 -5.34 -2.63
C TRP A 48 8.96 -5.22 -4.02
N ASN A 49 10.01 -5.97 -4.24
CA ASN A 49 10.65 -6.06 -5.55
C ASN A 49 9.79 -6.91 -6.49
N ARG A 50 9.47 -6.40 -7.68
CA ARG A 50 8.59 -7.05 -8.67
C ARG A 50 9.15 -8.36 -9.23
N GLN A 51 10.45 -8.48 -9.31
CA GLN A 51 11.10 -9.68 -9.86
C GLN A 51 11.17 -10.81 -8.83
N SER A 52 11.66 -10.51 -7.63
CA SER A 52 11.87 -11.50 -6.57
C SER A 52 10.65 -11.72 -5.68
N GLY A 53 9.74 -10.76 -5.62
CA GLY A 53 8.62 -10.73 -4.67
C GLY A 53 9.04 -10.55 -3.22
N GLN A 54 10.30 -10.19 -2.97
CA GLN A 54 10.77 -9.95 -1.62
C GLN A 54 10.39 -8.56 -1.15
N PRO A 55 9.80 -8.42 0.05
CA PRO A 55 9.58 -7.12 0.66
C PRO A 55 10.92 -6.41 0.88
N VAL A 56 10.94 -5.09 0.63
CA VAL A 56 12.14 -4.26 0.88
C VAL A 56 12.22 -3.78 2.32
N TYR A 57 11.10 -3.85 3.03
CA TYR A 57 10.97 -3.51 4.44
C TYR A 57 9.77 -4.29 5.04
N PRO A 58 9.71 -4.51 6.37
CA PRO A 58 8.50 -5.00 7.03
C PRO A 58 7.26 -4.17 6.69
N ALA A 59 6.07 -4.77 6.68
CA ALA A 59 4.84 -4.06 6.48
C ALA A 59 4.60 -3.07 7.62
N ILE A 60 4.50 -1.78 7.31
CA ILE A 60 4.21 -0.73 8.30
C ILE A 60 2.71 -0.69 8.51
N VAL A 61 2.28 -1.06 9.73
CA VAL A 61 0.86 -1.23 10.08
C VAL A 61 0.16 0.13 10.20
N TRP A 62 -1.15 0.17 9.99
CA TRP A 62 -1.98 1.38 10.08
C TRP A 62 -1.89 2.11 11.44
N GLN A 63 -1.59 1.39 12.53
CA GLN A 63 -1.41 1.94 13.87
C GLN A 63 -0.07 2.67 14.07
N ASP A 64 0.87 2.48 13.15
CA ASP A 64 2.23 3.02 13.25
C ASP A 64 2.24 4.55 13.23
N ARG A 65 3.02 5.15 14.11
CA ARG A 65 3.10 6.61 14.28
C ARG A 65 4.46 7.20 13.90
N ARG A 66 5.38 6.41 13.31
CA ARG A 66 6.75 6.87 12.98
C ARG A 66 6.78 8.10 12.08
N THR A 67 5.78 8.28 11.23
CA THR A 67 5.68 9.39 10.28
C THR A 67 4.92 10.62 10.82
N ALA A 68 4.54 10.64 12.11
CA ALA A 68 3.73 11.71 12.68
C ALA A 68 4.39 13.09 12.56
N ALA A 69 5.69 13.17 12.89
CA ALA A 69 6.45 14.44 12.78
C ALA A 69 6.55 14.94 11.32
N TRP A 70 6.75 14.02 10.38
CA TRP A 70 6.77 14.35 8.95
C TRP A 70 5.40 14.85 8.46
N CYS A 71 4.30 14.21 8.86
CA CYS A 71 2.95 14.67 8.54
C CYS A 71 2.68 16.07 9.08
N GLN A 72 3.15 16.36 10.30
CA GLN A 72 3.03 17.71 10.88
C GLN A 72 3.81 18.75 10.05
N GLN A 73 5.03 18.46 9.66
CA GLN A 73 5.85 19.35 8.83
C GLN A 73 5.17 19.67 7.50
N ILE A 74 4.64 18.66 6.80
CA ILE A 74 3.90 18.85 5.55
C ILE A 74 2.62 19.66 5.78
N SER A 75 1.90 19.44 6.87
CA SER A 75 0.70 20.22 7.22
C SER A 75 1.03 21.70 7.42
N GLU A 76 2.11 22.00 8.13
CA GLU A 76 2.59 23.37 8.35
C GLU A 76 3.03 24.03 7.04
N GLN A 77 3.74 23.31 6.17
CA GLN A 77 4.11 23.78 4.84
C GLN A 77 2.88 24.12 3.99
N LEU A 78 1.91 23.22 3.90
CA LEU A 78 0.67 23.42 3.14
C LEU A 78 -0.13 24.63 3.65
N LEU A 79 -0.14 24.85 4.97
CA LEU A 79 -0.78 26.02 5.56
C LEU A 79 -0.07 27.32 5.13
N GLN A 80 1.26 27.36 5.14
CA GLN A 80 2.04 28.51 4.69
C GLN A 80 1.85 28.81 3.20
N GLU A 81 1.67 27.78 2.38
CA GLU A 81 1.40 27.86 0.95
C GLU A 81 -0.06 28.21 0.62
N GLY A 82 -0.96 28.31 1.61
CA GLY A 82 -2.39 28.52 1.39
C GLY A 82 -3.11 27.33 0.76
N ARG A 83 -2.58 26.11 0.93
CA ARG A 83 -3.05 24.86 0.34
C ARG A 83 -3.49 23.83 1.39
N SER A 84 -3.87 24.28 2.58
CA SER A 84 -4.22 23.40 3.73
C SER A 84 -5.29 22.34 3.41
N ASP A 85 -6.19 22.64 2.48
CA ASP A 85 -7.34 21.80 2.18
C ASP A 85 -7.12 20.79 1.04
N ILE A 86 -5.99 20.89 0.33
CA ILE A 86 -5.72 20.09 -0.88
C ILE A 86 -5.91 18.57 -0.68
N ILE A 87 -5.43 18.05 0.44
CA ILE A 87 -5.55 16.61 0.75
C ILE A 87 -7.01 16.27 1.01
N ARG A 88 -7.68 17.03 1.87
CA ARG A 88 -9.08 16.81 2.21
C ARG A 88 -9.98 16.92 0.98
N ASP A 89 -9.77 17.92 0.15
CA ASP A 89 -10.61 18.18 -1.02
C ASP A 89 -10.49 17.08 -2.07
N LYS A 90 -9.30 16.50 -2.24
CA LYS A 90 -9.06 15.43 -3.21
C LYS A 90 -9.37 14.02 -2.69
N THR A 91 -9.17 13.78 -1.39
CA THR A 91 -9.24 12.42 -0.81
C THR A 91 -10.36 12.23 0.20
N GLY A 92 -10.96 13.30 0.71
CA GLY A 92 -11.88 13.27 1.85
C GLY A 92 -11.20 12.96 3.20
N LEU A 93 -9.87 12.91 3.23
CA LEU A 93 -9.09 12.51 4.41
C LEU A 93 -8.27 13.68 4.95
N LEU A 94 -7.88 13.58 6.22
CA LEU A 94 -6.89 14.46 6.81
C LEU A 94 -5.48 13.88 6.63
N LEU A 95 -4.46 14.73 6.64
CA LEU A 95 -3.07 14.29 6.65
C LEU A 95 -2.74 13.66 8.01
N ASP A 96 -2.62 12.35 8.05
CA ASP A 96 -2.32 11.58 9.26
C ASP A 96 -1.41 10.38 8.93
N PRO A 97 -0.47 10.00 9.82
CA PRO A 97 0.36 8.79 9.66
C PRO A 97 -0.45 7.49 9.56
N TYR A 98 -1.73 7.50 9.88
CA TYR A 98 -2.63 6.38 9.68
C TYR A 98 -2.62 5.88 8.23
N PHE A 99 -2.61 6.78 7.24
CA PHE A 99 -2.73 6.47 5.83
C PHE A 99 -1.40 6.10 5.16
N SER A 100 -1.45 5.48 3.96
CA SER A 100 -0.29 4.81 3.36
C SER A 100 0.79 5.77 2.86
N ALA A 101 0.45 6.93 2.30
CA ALA A 101 1.42 7.78 1.58
C ALA A 101 2.65 8.15 2.42
N SER A 102 2.46 8.56 3.68
CA SER A 102 3.58 8.91 4.56
C SER A 102 4.50 7.72 4.86
N LYS A 103 3.93 6.51 4.96
CA LYS A 103 4.68 5.27 5.20
C LYS A 103 5.48 4.85 3.95
N ILE A 104 4.89 4.99 2.75
CA ILE A 104 5.62 4.80 1.48
C ILE A 104 6.81 5.75 1.45
N ARG A 105 6.58 7.05 1.70
CA ARG A 105 7.65 8.05 1.71
C ARG A 105 8.75 7.68 2.69
N TRP A 106 8.37 7.26 3.90
CA TRP A 106 9.34 6.84 4.91
C TRP A 106 10.20 5.66 4.44
N ILE A 107 9.61 4.63 3.82
CA ILE A 107 10.37 3.49 3.29
C ILE A 107 11.33 3.96 2.20
N LEU A 108 10.89 4.80 1.28
CA LEU A 108 11.72 5.32 0.18
C LEU A 108 12.90 6.16 0.70
N ASP A 109 12.73 6.87 1.82
CA ASP A 109 13.78 7.70 2.44
C ASP A 109 14.75 6.89 3.30
N ASN A 110 14.30 5.79 3.93
CA ASN A 110 15.09 5.10 4.96
C ASN A 110 15.67 3.75 4.50
N VAL A 111 15.18 3.17 3.40
CA VAL A 111 15.73 1.95 2.83
C VAL A 111 16.72 2.30 1.70
N PRO A 112 18.00 1.98 1.86
CA PRO A 112 19.01 2.31 0.84
C PRO A 112 18.64 1.79 -0.55
N GLY A 113 18.66 2.68 -1.55
CA GLY A 113 18.34 2.36 -2.95
C GLY A 113 16.86 2.24 -3.28
N ALA A 114 15.95 2.29 -2.31
CA ALA A 114 14.51 2.10 -2.55
C ALA A 114 13.93 3.18 -3.48
N GLN A 115 14.33 4.46 -3.32
CA GLN A 115 13.86 5.54 -4.19
C GLN A 115 14.25 5.28 -5.66
N ALA A 116 15.52 4.98 -5.92
CA ALA A 116 16.02 4.71 -7.27
C ALA A 116 15.36 3.49 -7.90
N ALA A 117 15.20 2.40 -7.13
CA ALA A 117 14.50 1.19 -7.58
C ALA A 117 13.01 1.44 -7.87
N ALA A 118 12.36 2.31 -7.08
CA ALA A 118 10.98 2.71 -7.32
C ALA A 118 10.85 3.51 -8.63
N GLU A 119 11.73 4.49 -8.86
CA GLU A 119 11.78 5.29 -10.09
C GLU A 119 12.08 4.42 -11.32
N ALA A 120 12.93 3.41 -11.17
CA ALA A 120 13.21 2.42 -12.22
C ALA A 120 12.06 1.43 -12.48
N GLY A 121 10.98 1.48 -11.67
CA GLY A 121 9.84 0.57 -11.82
C GLY A 121 10.10 -0.85 -11.28
N GLU A 122 11.16 -1.06 -10.53
CA GLU A 122 11.55 -2.36 -9.97
C GLU A 122 10.72 -2.74 -8.73
N LEU A 123 10.13 -1.74 -8.07
CA LEU A 123 9.30 -1.96 -6.88
C LEU A 123 7.82 -1.86 -7.18
N ALA A 124 7.03 -2.53 -6.35
CA ALA A 124 5.58 -2.41 -6.28
C ALA A 124 5.16 -2.00 -4.88
N PHE A 125 4.11 -1.19 -4.80
CA PHE A 125 3.40 -0.84 -3.57
C PHE A 125 2.05 -1.54 -3.53
N GLY A 126 1.61 -1.86 -2.33
CA GLY A 126 0.22 -2.25 -2.06
C GLY A 126 -0.10 -2.23 -0.58
N THR A 127 -1.38 -2.32 -0.28
CA THR A 127 -1.87 -2.81 1.00
C THR A 127 -1.92 -4.33 0.97
N VAL A 128 -2.35 -4.97 2.05
CA VAL A 128 -2.28 -6.43 2.19
C VAL A 128 -3.04 -7.17 1.06
N ASP A 129 -4.20 -6.64 0.65
CA ASP A 129 -5.00 -7.17 -0.47
C ASP A 129 -4.21 -7.27 -1.77
N THR A 130 -3.57 -6.17 -2.16
CA THR A 130 -2.75 -6.08 -3.37
C THR A 130 -1.58 -7.07 -3.34
N PHE A 131 -0.90 -7.15 -2.19
CA PHE A 131 0.21 -8.08 -2.03
C PHE A 131 -0.25 -9.54 -2.12
N LEU A 132 -1.37 -9.90 -1.49
CA LEU A 132 -1.94 -11.24 -1.56
C LEU A 132 -2.40 -11.59 -2.97
N LEU A 133 -3.08 -10.66 -3.66
CA LEU A 133 -3.48 -10.84 -5.06
C LEU A 133 -2.25 -11.06 -5.96
N TRP A 134 -1.22 -10.25 -5.80
CA TRP A 134 0.03 -10.38 -6.54
C TRP A 134 0.68 -11.75 -6.30
N ARG A 135 0.74 -12.21 -5.04
CA ARG A 135 1.27 -13.54 -4.69
C ARG A 135 0.42 -14.67 -5.26
N LEU A 136 -0.90 -14.62 -5.14
CA LEU A 136 -1.84 -15.64 -5.64
C LEU A 136 -1.79 -15.77 -7.16
N THR A 137 -1.51 -14.69 -7.86
CA THR A 137 -1.43 -14.68 -9.34
C THR A 137 -0.01 -14.94 -9.87
N GLY A 138 0.97 -15.19 -9.01
CA GLY A 138 2.36 -15.39 -9.39
C GLY A 138 2.99 -14.15 -10.03
N GLY A 139 2.63 -12.96 -9.52
CA GLY A 139 3.15 -11.67 -10.00
C GLY A 139 2.46 -11.11 -11.25
N LYS A 140 1.42 -11.77 -11.74
CA LYS A 140 0.74 -11.37 -12.99
C LYS A 140 -0.23 -10.20 -12.82
N SER A 141 -0.79 -10.02 -11.62
CA SER A 141 -1.75 -8.96 -11.33
C SER A 141 -1.26 -8.09 -10.20
N HIS A 142 -1.10 -6.80 -10.48
CA HIS A 142 -0.78 -5.77 -9.49
C HIS A 142 -1.93 -4.77 -9.48
N CYS A 143 -3.00 -5.12 -8.77
CA CYS A 143 -4.26 -4.39 -8.76
C CYS A 143 -4.78 -4.20 -7.33
N THR A 144 -5.59 -3.17 -7.17
CA THR A 144 -6.40 -2.88 -5.97
C THR A 144 -7.78 -2.38 -6.42
N ASP A 145 -8.67 -2.08 -5.49
CA ASP A 145 -9.96 -1.45 -5.75
C ASP A 145 -10.00 0.00 -5.24
N ALA A 146 -11.03 0.76 -5.68
CA ALA A 146 -11.21 2.16 -5.29
C ALA A 146 -11.38 2.33 -3.76
N THR A 147 -11.98 1.36 -3.07
CA THR A 147 -12.18 1.42 -1.61
C THR A 147 -10.85 1.37 -0.86
N ASN A 148 -9.92 0.53 -1.31
CA ASN A 148 -8.58 0.42 -0.74
C ASN A 148 -7.69 1.59 -1.19
N ALA A 149 -7.71 1.95 -2.48
CA ALA A 149 -6.96 3.07 -3.03
C ALA A 149 -7.30 4.40 -2.33
N SER A 150 -8.58 4.65 -2.03
CA SER A 150 -9.04 5.88 -1.37
C SER A 150 -8.45 6.08 0.03
N ARG A 151 -7.85 5.04 0.64
CA ARG A 151 -7.24 5.10 1.97
C ARG A 151 -5.72 5.34 1.95
N THR A 152 -5.18 5.73 0.80
CA THR A 152 -3.72 5.87 0.64
C THR A 152 -3.22 7.31 0.76
N LEU A 153 -4.07 8.33 0.70
CA LEU A 153 -3.78 9.75 0.47
C LEU A 153 -3.20 10.06 -0.93
N LEU A 154 -3.30 9.12 -1.88
CA LEU A 154 -2.78 9.27 -3.24
C LEU A 154 -3.88 9.20 -4.30
N PHE A 155 -5.08 8.76 -3.92
CA PHE A 155 -6.21 8.53 -4.81
C PHE A 155 -7.22 9.67 -4.73
N ASN A 156 -7.55 10.25 -5.87
CA ASN A 156 -8.56 11.29 -5.96
C ASN A 156 -9.95 10.64 -6.07
N ILE A 157 -10.80 10.88 -5.06
CA ILE A 157 -12.13 10.28 -4.98
C ILE A 157 -13.13 10.84 -6.00
N HIS A 158 -12.86 11.99 -6.61
CA HIS A 158 -13.72 12.60 -7.61
C HIS A 158 -13.41 12.09 -9.02
N SER A 159 -12.12 12.03 -9.40
CA SER A 159 -11.69 11.51 -10.70
C SER A 159 -11.52 10.00 -10.74
N GLN A 160 -11.57 9.32 -9.58
CA GLN A 160 -11.39 7.87 -9.42
C GLN A 160 -10.07 7.36 -10.00
N CYS A 161 -8.99 8.13 -9.80
CA CYS A 161 -7.64 7.76 -10.25
C CYS A 161 -6.56 8.21 -9.24
N TRP A 162 -5.35 7.71 -9.43
CA TRP A 162 -4.17 8.22 -8.72
C TRP A 162 -3.94 9.69 -9.09
N ASP A 163 -3.74 10.54 -8.09
CA ASP A 163 -3.63 11.99 -8.26
C ASP A 163 -2.16 12.42 -8.38
N GLU A 164 -1.81 13.02 -9.52
CA GLU A 164 -0.44 13.44 -9.81
C GLU A 164 0.09 14.48 -8.80
N GLU A 165 -0.74 15.42 -8.36
CA GLU A 165 -0.35 16.45 -7.42
C GLU A 165 -0.09 15.87 -6.03
N LEU A 166 -0.91 14.89 -5.59
CA LEU A 166 -0.66 14.16 -4.35
C LEU A 166 0.61 13.30 -4.46
N MET A 167 0.82 12.60 -5.58
CA MET A 167 2.06 11.85 -5.81
C MET A 167 3.29 12.75 -5.75
N GLN A 168 3.24 13.94 -6.34
CA GLN A 168 4.32 14.93 -6.28
C GLN A 168 4.52 15.45 -4.85
N LEU A 169 3.45 15.78 -4.13
CA LEU A 169 3.50 16.24 -2.74
C LEU A 169 4.23 15.24 -1.84
N PHE A 170 3.90 13.96 -1.98
CA PHE A 170 4.51 12.87 -1.22
C PHE A 170 5.81 12.35 -1.87
N ARG A 171 6.23 12.85 -3.03
CA ARG A 171 7.39 12.40 -3.82
C ARG A 171 7.37 10.89 -4.06
N ILE A 172 6.22 10.36 -4.47
CA ILE A 172 6.00 8.94 -4.73
C ILE A 172 5.91 8.71 -6.24
N PRO A 173 6.79 7.90 -6.84
CA PRO A 173 6.73 7.57 -8.27
C PRO A 173 5.45 6.78 -8.61
N SER A 174 4.80 7.15 -9.71
CA SER A 174 3.59 6.44 -10.20
C SER A 174 3.85 4.98 -10.55
N SER A 175 5.09 4.63 -10.92
CA SER A 175 5.54 3.26 -11.19
C SER A 175 5.32 2.28 -10.04
N LEU A 176 5.23 2.77 -8.80
CA LEU A 176 4.93 1.96 -7.61
C LEU A 176 3.49 1.48 -7.55
N LEU A 177 2.55 2.30 -8.08
CA LEU A 177 1.14 2.17 -7.76
C LEU A 177 0.45 1.05 -8.55
N PRO A 178 -0.49 0.31 -7.93
CA PRO A 178 -1.27 -0.72 -8.60
C PRO A 178 -2.32 -0.11 -9.54
N THR A 179 -2.80 -0.91 -10.49
CA THR A 179 -4.01 -0.57 -11.25
C THR A 179 -5.22 -0.59 -10.30
N VAL A 180 -6.07 0.42 -10.39
CA VAL A 180 -7.35 0.48 -9.66
C VAL A 180 -8.44 -0.07 -10.56
N LEU A 181 -9.21 -1.06 -10.06
CA LEU A 181 -10.28 -1.76 -10.77
C LEU A 181 -11.65 -1.36 -10.22
#